data_8a27b4b314cc2e2ac52d5de89718b3de
#
_entry.id   8a27b4b314cc2e2ac52d5de89718b3de
#
_cell.length_a   1.000
_cell.length_b   1.000
_cell.length_c   1.000
_cell.angle_alpha   90.00
_cell.angle_beta   90.00
_cell.angle_gamma   90.00
#
_symmetry.space_group_name_H-M   'P 1'
#
loop_
_entity.id
_entity.type
_entity.pdbx_description
1 polymer ?
#
loop_
_entity_poly.entity_id
_entity_poly.type
_entity_poly.pdbx_seq_one_letter_code
_entity_poly.pdbx_strand_id
1 'polypeptide(L)'
;MHGTDIVSGWVARWAPLIRRAQSPRQVLDLACGSGRHARLLASLGHDVIAVDRDAASLAQAAGPGITTLQHDLEAEGGAWPFAPGRFAGIVVTNYLHRPLFAHLAGALAPNGILVYETFALGNERFGKPSNPAFMLAPGELLDVAARHGLKVLAYEDGIIETPRPARVQRLCAAGREVDPGAVRLDM
;
A
#
# COMPACT_ATOMS: atom_id res chain seq x y z
N MET A 1 -1.45 0.25 -20.11
CA MET A 1 -0.13 0.86 -19.82
C MET A 1 0.59 -0.09 -18.88
N HIS A 2 1.63 -0.76 -19.34
CA HIS A 2 2.33 -1.78 -18.56
C HIS A 2 3.01 -1.12 -17.35
N GLY A 3 2.52 -1.41 -16.16
CA GLY A 3 3.23 -1.09 -14.94
C GLY A 3 4.61 -1.74 -15.02
N THR A 4 5.63 -1.04 -14.61
CA THR A 4 6.96 -1.62 -14.52
C THR A 4 6.91 -2.79 -13.53
N ASP A 5 7.44 -3.96 -13.92
CA ASP A 5 7.56 -5.15 -13.04
C ASP A 5 8.53 -4.91 -11.86
N ILE A 6 9.08 -3.71 -11.78
CA ILE A 6 10.04 -3.31 -10.75
C ILE A 6 9.29 -3.03 -9.44
N VAL A 7 9.66 -3.74 -8.40
CA VAL A 7 9.19 -3.50 -7.03
C VAL A 7 9.60 -2.09 -6.58
N SER A 8 8.68 -1.37 -5.92
CA SER A 8 9.02 -0.10 -5.29
C SER A 8 10.11 -0.30 -4.23
N GLY A 9 11.17 0.52 -4.30
CA GLY A 9 12.21 0.53 -3.26
C GLY A 9 11.66 0.86 -1.87
N TRP A 10 10.57 1.65 -1.80
CA TRP A 10 9.87 1.93 -0.54
C TRP A 10 9.22 0.67 0.03
N VAL A 11 8.49 -0.09 -0.79
CA VAL A 11 7.89 -1.35 -0.35
C VAL A 11 8.96 -2.37 0.02
N ALA A 12 10.01 -2.53 -0.80
CA ALA A 12 11.11 -3.45 -0.50
C ALA A 12 11.78 -3.14 0.84
N ARG A 13 11.97 -1.85 1.16
CA ARG A 13 12.54 -1.41 2.42
C ARG A 13 11.68 -1.74 3.63
N TRP A 14 10.38 -1.50 3.55
CA TRP A 14 9.50 -1.53 4.73
C TRP A 14 8.68 -2.81 4.88
N ALA A 15 8.52 -3.63 3.83
CA ALA A 15 7.82 -4.91 3.90
C ALA A 15 8.38 -5.86 4.97
N PRO A 16 9.70 -5.91 5.25
CA PRO A 16 10.24 -6.75 6.33
C PRO A 16 9.74 -6.42 7.75
N LEU A 17 9.18 -5.22 7.97
CA LEU A 17 8.54 -4.88 9.25
C LEU A 17 7.22 -5.63 9.48
N ILE A 18 6.59 -6.14 8.43
CA ILE A 18 5.35 -6.91 8.55
C ILE A 18 5.70 -8.26 9.19
N ARG A 19 5.16 -8.52 10.38
CA ARG A 19 5.51 -9.70 11.16
C ARG A 19 4.77 -10.95 10.71
N ARG A 20 5.51 -12.03 10.39
CA ARG A 20 4.95 -13.33 9.95
C ARG A 20 4.45 -14.21 11.10
N ALA A 21 5.06 -14.06 12.29
CA ALA A 21 4.85 -14.98 13.42
C ALA A 21 3.60 -14.65 14.26
N GLN A 22 2.89 -13.56 13.97
CA GLN A 22 1.74 -13.12 14.75
C GLN A 22 0.45 -13.25 13.92
N SER A 23 -0.67 -13.51 14.59
CA SER A 23 -2.00 -13.42 14.00
C SER A 23 -2.45 -11.95 14.01
N PRO A 24 -3.09 -11.45 12.92
CA PRO A 24 -3.29 -12.13 11.64
C PRO A 24 -2.01 -12.25 10.81
N ARG A 25 -1.98 -13.17 9.83
CA ARG A 25 -0.82 -13.40 8.94
C ARG A 25 -1.02 -12.85 7.54
N GLN A 26 -2.26 -12.51 7.18
CA GLN A 26 -2.59 -12.03 5.84
C GLN A 26 -2.08 -10.63 5.60
N VAL A 27 -1.60 -10.39 4.39
CA VAL A 27 -1.18 -9.08 3.89
C VAL A 27 -2.01 -8.72 2.66
N LEU A 28 -2.43 -7.46 2.58
CA LEU A 28 -3.19 -6.93 1.45
C LEU A 28 -2.25 -6.18 0.50
N ASP A 29 -2.26 -6.55 -0.78
CA ASP A 29 -1.73 -5.73 -1.88
C ASP A 29 -2.93 -5.11 -2.61
N LEU A 30 -3.19 -3.82 -2.35
CA LEU A 30 -4.38 -3.13 -2.83
C LEU A 30 -4.10 -2.43 -4.17
N ALA A 31 -4.99 -2.61 -5.15
CA ALA A 31 -4.80 -2.19 -6.54
C ALA A 31 -3.47 -2.74 -7.08
N CYS A 32 -3.32 -4.07 -6.94
CA CYS A 32 -2.04 -4.77 -7.09
C CYS A 32 -1.51 -4.80 -8.53
N GLY A 33 -2.35 -4.49 -9.53
CA GLY A 33 -2.00 -4.64 -10.94
C GLY A 33 -1.52 -6.07 -11.23
N SER A 34 -0.39 -6.21 -11.92
CA SER A 34 0.22 -7.50 -12.25
C SER A 34 0.88 -8.23 -11.05
N GLY A 35 0.76 -7.70 -9.82
CA GLY A 35 1.17 -8.39 -8.59
C GLY A 35 2.67 -8.34 -8.27
N ARG A 36 3.40 -7.32 -8.71
CA ARG A 36 4.85 -7.19 -8.40
C ARG A 36 5.13 -7.17 -6.90
N HIS A 37 4.29 -6.47 -6.12
CA HIS A 37 4.43 -6.41 -4.66
C HIS A 37 3.83 -7.65 -3.98
N ALA A 38 2.71 -8.19 -4.52
CA ALA A 38 2.17 -9.46 -4.04
C ALA A 38 3.23 -10.59 -4.10
N ARG A 39 3.99 -10.69 -5.20
CA ARG A 39 5.08 -11.66 -5.33
C ARG A 39 6.21 -11.41 -4.32
N LEU A 40 6.61 -10.16 -4.09
CA LEU A 40 7.58 -9.84 -3.05
C LEU A 40 7.08 -10.28 -1.67
N LEU A 41 5.86 -9.91 -1.30
CA LEU A 41 5.27 -10.23 0.00
C LEU A 41 5.14 -11.76 0.20
N ALA A 42 4.72 -12.49 -0.84
CA ALA A 42 4.67 -13.96 -0.81
C ALA A 42 6.07 -14.57 -0.65
N SER A 43 7.10 -14.02 -1.32
CA SER A 43 8.50 -14.48 -1.16
C SER A 43 9.05 -14.24 0.25
N LEU A 44 8.53 -13.22 0.94
CA LEU A 44 8.79 -12.98 2.36
C LEU A 44 7.99 -13.93 3.28
N GLY A 45 7.17 -14.82 2.73
CA GLY A 45 6.42 -15.87 3.44
C GLY A 45 5.10 -15.41 4.03
N HIS A 46 4.48 -14.37 3.48
CA HIS A 46 3.13 -13.93 3.83
C HIS A 46 2.07 -14.62 2.98
N ASP A 47 0.88 -14.79 3.56
CA ASP A 47 -0.34 -15.12 2.82
C ASP A 47 -0.92 -13.82 2.26
N VAL A 48 -0.85 -13.63 0.94
CA VAL A 48 -1.18 -12.36 0.28
C VAL A 48 -2.58 -12.41 -0.31
N ILE A 49 -3.37 -11.38 -0.04
CA ILE A 49 -4.59 -11.06 -0.79
C ILE A 49 -4.25 -9.94 -1.78
N ALA A 50 -4.28 -10.24 -3.07
CA ALA A 50 -4.02 -9.29 -4.14
C ALA A 50 -5.34 -8.84 -4.77
N VAL A 51 -5.67 -7.56 -4.66
CA VAL A 51 -6.95 -7.01 -5.12
C VAL A 51 -6.74 -6.05 -6.28
N ASP A 52 -7.47 -6.25 -7.35
CA ASP A 52 -7.56 -5.32 -8.47
C ASP A 52 -8.92 -5.46 -9.17
N ARG A 53 -9.32 -4.46 -9.95
CA ARG A 53 -10.51 -4.54 -10.79
C ARG A 53 -10.27 -5.26 -12.11
N ASP A 54 -9.01 -5.27 -12.58
CA ASP A 54 -8.61 -5.84 -13.87
C ASP A 54 -8.28 -7.33 -13.76
N ALA A 55 -9.17 -8.17 -14.29
CA ALA A 55 -9.00 -9.62 -14.29
C ALA A 55 -7.72 -10.10 -15.02
N ALA A 56 -7.29 -9.39 -16.08
CA ALA A 56 -6.09 -9.74 -16.82
C ALA A 56 -4.82 -9.51 -16.00
N SER A 57 -4.78 -8.41 -15.25
CA SER A 57 -3.71 -8.12 -14.28
C SER A 57 -3.68 -9.16 -13.15
N LEU A 58 -4.84 -9.52 -12.60
CA LEU A 58 -4.94 -10.53 -11.55
C LEU A 58 -4.48 -11.92 -12.00
N ALA A 59 -4.75 -12.28 -13.26
CA ALA A 59 -4.23 -13.53 -13.82
C ALA A 59 -2.70 -13.58 -13.84
N GLN A 60 -2.04 -12.42 -14.01
CA GLN A 60 -0.57 -12.30 -13.93
C GLN A 60 -0.07 -12.27 -12.49
N ALA A 61 -0.88 -11.74 -11.56
CA ALA A 61 -0.54 -11.67 -10.14
C ALA A 61 -0.62 -13.02 -9.43
N ALA A 62 -1.41 -13.96 -9.96
CA ALA A 62 -1.62 -15.28 -9.36
C ALA A 62 -0.32 -16.05 -9.20
N GLY A 63 -0.15 -16.72 -8.05
CA GLY A 63 1.03 -17.52 -7.76
C GLY A 63 0.98 -18.13 -6.36
N PRO A 64 2.00 -18.91 -5.99
CA PRO A 64 2.09 -19.50 -4.65
C PRO A 64 2.02 -18.45 -3.55
N GLY A 65 1.17 -18.68 -2.54
CA GLY A 65 0.96 -17.75 -1.42
C GLY A 65 0.14 -16.50 -1.75
N ILE A 66 -0.41 -16.41 -2.98
CA ILE A 66 -1.20 -15.26 -3.42
C ILE A 66 -2.63 -15.71 -3.75
N THR A 67 -3.59 -15.12 -3.06
CA THR A 67 -5.02 -15.23 -3.40
C THR A 67 -5.45 -13.94 -4.10
N THR A 68 -5.92 -14.06 -5.34
CA THR A 68 -6.41 -12.92 -6.11
C THR A 68 -7.89 -12.69 -5.85
N LEU A 69 -8.28 -11.41 -5.74
CA LEU A 69 -9.67 -10.99 -5.59
C LEU A 69 -9.98 -9.90 -6.63
N GLN A 70 -10.85 -10.22 -7.58
CA GLN A 70 -11.35 -9.20 -8.49
C GLN A 70 -12.42 -8.36 -7.79
N HIS A 71 -12.14 -7.09 -7.59
CA HIS A 71 -13.05 -6.17 -6.93
C HIS A 71 -12.80 -4.74 -7.39
N ASP A 72 -13.88 -4.03 -7.78
CA ASP A 72 -13.80 -2.61 -8.05
C ASP A 72 -13.98 -1.83 -6.75
N LEU A 73 -12.86 -1.28 -6.27
CA LEU A 73 -12.79 -0.51 -5.02
C LEU A 73 -13.44 0.88 -5.12
N GLU A 74 -13.77 1.32 -6.35
CA GLU A 74 -14.36 2.62 -6.65
C GLU A 74 -15.83 2.49 -7.08
N ALA A 75 -16.39 1.27 -7.09
CA ALA A 75 -17.78 1.03 -7.48
C ALA A 75 -18.73 1.80 -6.56
N GLU A 76 -19.64 2.57 -7.16
CA GLU A 76 -20.67 3.31 -6.43
C GLU A 76 -21.54 2.35 -5.63
N GLY A 77 -21.65 2.55 -4.31
CA GLY A 77 -22.33 1.62 -3.40
C GLY A 77 -21.61 0.29 -3.16
N GLY A 78 -20.38 0.13 -3.67
CA GLY A 78 -19.54 -1.06 -3.44
C GLY A 78 -19.18 -1.21 -1.97
N ALA A 79 -19.36 -2.43 -1.42
CA ALA A 79 -19.00 -2.71 -0.06
C ALA A 79 -17.51 -3.01 0.06
N TRP A 80 -16.86 -2.48 1.11
CA TRP A 80 -15.50 -2.87 1.47
C TRP A 80 -15.48 -4.36 1.87
N PRO A 81 -14.69 -5.22 1.19
CA PRO A 81 -14.83 -6.67 1.33
C PRO A 81 -14.09 -7.28 2.52
N PHE A 82 -13.48 -6.47 3.37
CA PHE A 82 -12.61 -6.97 4.43
C PHE A 82 -13.08 -6.58 5.84
N ALA A 83 -12.96 -7.52 6.77
CA ALA A 83 -13.26 -7.29 8.18
C ALA A 83 -12.21 -6.36 8.84
N PRO A 84 -12.60 -5.64 9.92
CA PRO A 84 -11.66 -4.87 10.71
C PRO A 84 -10.51 -5.73 11.28
N GLY A 85 -9.32 -5.15 11.34
CA GLY A 85 -8.13 -5.78 11.93
C GLY A 85 -7.62 -7.03 11.21
N ARG A 86 -8.05 -7.27 9.97
CA ARG A 86 -7.75 -8.50 9.23
C ARG A 86 -6.29 -8.65 8.83
N PHE A 87 -5.59 -7.55 8.55
CA PHE A 87 -4.30 -7.59 7.88
C PHE A 87 -3.13 -7.22 8.80
N ALA A 88 -2.10 -8.08 8.82
CA ALA A 88 -0.81 -7.78 9.43
C ALA A 88 -0.04 -6.70 8.66
N GLY A 89 -0.31 -6.56 7.37
CA GLY A 89 0.25 -5.53 6.53
C GLY A 89 -0.70 -5.14 5.40
N ILE A 90 -0.63 -3.88 5.00
CA ILE A 90 -1.34 -3.37 3.82
C ILE A 90 -0.33 -2.59 2.98
N VAL A 91 -0.25 -2.94 1.70
CA VAL A 91 0.58 -2.25 0.71
C VAL A 91 -0.30 -1.60 -0.33
N VAL A 92 -0.06 -0.32 -0.61
CA VAL A 92 -0.76 0.46 -1.63
C VAL A 92 0.26 1.24 -2.44
N THR A 93 0.30 1.05 -3.76
CA THR A 93 1.22 1.80 -4.62
C THR A 93 0.55 2.31 -5.88
N ASN A 94 0.88 3.55 -6.27
CA ASN A 94 0.38 4.21 -7.48
C ASN A 94 -1.16 4.24 -7.58
N TYR A 95 -1.83 4.28 -6.44
CA TYR A 95 -3.28 4.28 -6.35
C TYR A 95 -3.74 5.28 -5.29
N LEU A 96 -4.75 6.06 -5.59
CA LEU A 96 -5.35 7.03 -4.68
C LEU A 96 -6.88 7.04 -4.86
N HIS A 97 -7.57 6.55 -3.84
CA HIS A 97 -9.01 6.71 -3.68
C HIS A 97 -9.29 7.07 -2.23
N ARG A 98 -9.53 8.35 -1.97
CA ARG A 98 -9.61 8.92 -0.61
C ARG A 98 -10.66 8.26 0.29
N PRO A 99 -11.84 7.86 -0.21
CA PRO A 99 -12.83 7.15 0.62
C PRO A 99 -12.29 5.87 1.28
N LEU A 100 -11.24 5.26 0.72
CA LEU A 100 -10.66 4.02 1.29
C LEU A 100 -9.75 4.24 2.50
N PHE A 101 -9.32 5.46 2.81
CA PHE A 101 -8.39 5.68 3.93
C PHE A 101 -8.91 5.15 5.26
N ALA A 102 -10.19 5.38 5.57
CA ALA A 102 -10.82 4.85 6.78
C ALA A 102 -10.90 3.31 6.77
N HIS A 103 -11.19 2.73 5.61
CA HIS A 103 -11.27 1.27 5.43
C HIS A 103 -9.90 0.61 5.59
N LEU A 104 -8.85 1.20 5.01
CA LEU A 104 -7.47 0.70 5.14
C LEU A 104 -7.02 0.72 6.61
N ALA A 105 -7.23 1.84 7.29
CA ALA A 105 -6.90 1.96 8.70
C ALA A 105 -7.70 0.99 9.58
N GLY A 106 -8.99 0.81 9.28
CA GLY A 106 -9.86 -0.13 10.01
C GLY A 106 -9.52 -1.59 9.77
N ALA A 107 -9.08 -1.95 8.56
CA ALA A 107 -8.69 -3.32 8.21
C ALA A 107 -7.27 -3.70 8.66
N LEU A 108 -6.44 -2.71 8.99
CA LEU A 108 -5.09 -2.94 9.53
C LEU A 108 -5.21 -3.47 10.96
N ALA A 109 -4.47 -4.54 11.27
CA ALA A 109 -4.39 -5.06 12.63
C ALA A 109 -3.75 -4.03 13.59
N PRO A 110 -4.06 -4.06 14.90
CA PRO A 110 -3.46 -3.15 15.87
C PRO A 110 -1.92 -3.18 15.90
N ASN A 111 -1.33 -4.31 15.54
CA ASN A 111 0.11 -4.51 15.41
C ASN A 111 0.60 -4.53 13.96
N GLY A 112 -0.25 -4.12 13.01
CA GLY A 112 0.01 -4.17 11.57
C GLY A 112 0.82 -2.99 11.05
N ILE A 113 1.31 -3.12 9.81
CA ILE A 113 2.12 -2.12 9.11
C ILE A 113 1.41 -1.71 7.81
N LEU A 114 1.23 -0.41 7.61
CA LEU A 114 0.78 0.19 6.37
C LEU A 114 1.98 0.75 5.60
N VAL A 115 2.16 0.31 4.36
CA VAL A 115 3.14 0.87 3.42
C VAL A 115 2.39 1.50 2.25
N TYR A 116 2.46 2.81 2.13
CA TYR A 116 1.76 3.56 1.11
C TYR A 116 2.74 4.40 0.27
N GLU A 117 2.61 4.35 -1.05
CA GLU A 117 3.36 5.21 -1.98
C GLU A 117 2.45 5.59 -3.14
N THR A 118 2.23 6.89 -3.38
CA THR A 118 1.52 7.33 -4.58
C THR A 118 1.93 8.73 -4.99
N PHE A 119 1.41 9.17 -6.14
CA PHE A 119 1.75 10.44 -6.74
C PHE A 119 1.23 11.63 -5.93
N ALA A 120 2.00 12.72 -5.91
CA ALA A 120 1.68 13.97 -5.25
C ALA A 120 1.57 15.13 -6.25
N LEU A 121 0.91 16.21 -5.85
CA LEU A 121 0.80 17.44 -6.65
C LEU A 121 2.18 17.90 -7.11
N GLY A 122 2.29 18.25 -8.37
CA GLY A 122 3.57 18.52 -9.06
C GLY A 122 4.01 17.37 -9.97
N ASN A 123 3.38 16.17 -9.88
CA ASN A 123 3.72 15.03 -10.74
C ASN A 123 3.35 15.26 -12.21
N GLU A 124 2.43 16.16 -12.52
CA GLU A 124 2.05 16.51 -13.90
C GLU A 124 3.23 16.96 -14.75
N ARG A 125 4.31 17.44 -14.13
CA ARG A 125 5.56 17.81 -14.81
C ARG A 125 6.38 16.61 -15.29
N PHE A 126 6.10 15.43 -14.73
CA PHE A 126 6.78 14.17 -15.06
C PHE A 126 5.90 13.22 -15.90
N GLY A 127 4.62 13.55 -16.08
CA GLY A 127 3.70 12.74 -16.85
C GLY A 127 2.39 12.41 -16.14
N LYS A 128 1.90 11.20 -16.34
CA LYS A 128 0.64 10.76 -15.70
C LYS A 128 0.90 10.12 -14.32
N PRO A 129 -0.04 10.28 -13.37
CA PRO A 129 -1.25 11.08 -13.45
C PRO A 129 -0.96 12.57 -13.50
N SER A 130 -1.79 13.30 -14.25
CA SER A 130 -1.76 14.76 -14.36
C SER A 130 -3.03 15.42 -13.80
N ASN A 131 -4.06 14.62 -13.50
CA ASN A 131 -5.27 15.11 -12.86
C ASN A 131 -5.04 15.25 -11.35
N PRO A 132 -5.23 16.45 -10.74
CA PRO A 132 -5.06 16.68 -9.31
C PRO A 132 -5.87 15.72 -8.41
N ALA A 133 -7.02 15.24 -8.87
CA ALA A 133 -7.86 14.29 -8.12
C ALA A 133 -7.12 12.98 -7.77
N PHE A 134 -6.13 12.60 -8.59
CA PHE A 134 -5.30 11.40 -8.39
C PHE A 134 -3.92 11.69 -7.80
N MET A 135 -3.74 12.87 -7.23
CA MET A 135 -2.49 13.29 -6.61
C MET A 135 -2.73 13.76 -5.18
N LEU A 136 -1.83 13.40 -4.29
CA LEU A 136 -1.88 13.81 -2.88
C LEU A 136 -1.51 15.30 -2.74
N ALA A 137 -2.22 16.00 -1.88
CA ALA A 137 -1.83 17.33 -1.41
C ALA A 137 -0.58 17.22 -0.51
N PRO A 138 0.21 18.32 -0.34
CA PRO A 138 1.36 18.30 0.56
C PRO A 138 0.99 17.83 1.97
N GLY A 139 1.69 16.82 2.49
CA GLY A 139 1.48 16.27 3.82
C GLY A 139 0.21 15.41 4.00
N GLU A 140 -0.57 15.17 2.95
CA GLU A 140 -1.87 14.50 3.08
C GLU A 140 -1.77 13.11 3.74
N LEU A 141 -0.73 12.32 3.48
CA LEU A 141 -0.56 11.03 4.14
C LEU A 141 -0.26 11.15 5.65
N LEU A 142 0.38 12.23 6.10
CA LEU A 142 0.57 12.52 7.52
C LEU A 142 -0.78 12.84 8.19
N ASP A 143 -1.62 13.64 7.53
CA ASP A 143 -2.95 13.97 8.01
C ASP A 143 -3.85 12.72 8.10
N VAL A 144 -3.74 11.82 7.11
CA VAL A 144 -4.42 10.52 7.11
C VAL A 144 -3.96 9.69 8.30
N ALA A 145 -2.65 9.56 8.54
CA ALA A 145 -2.12 8.81 9.66
C ALA A 145 -2.62 9.36 11.01
N ALA A 146 -2.54 10.68 11.18
CA ALA A 146 -3.01 11.35 12.41
C ALA A 146 -4.50 11.15 12.65
N ARG A 147 -5.33 11.34 11.60
CA ARG A 147 -6.80 11.19 11.69
C ARG A 147 -7.23 9.78 12.07
N HIS A 148 -6.49 8.77 11.64
CA HIS A 148 -6.83 7.37 11.89
C HIS A 148 -6.00 6.72 13.02
N GLY A 149 -5.23 7.50 13.78
CA GLY A 149 -4.47 7.02 14.94
C GLY A 149 -3.34 6.07 14.58
N LEU A 150 -2.80 6.17 13.37
CA LEU A 150 -1.64 5.41 12.93
C LEU A 150 -0.35 6.10 13.42
N LYS A 151 0.65 5.31 13.79
CA LYS A 151 1.97 5.81 14.20
C LYS A 151 2.89 5.88 12.99
N VAL A 152 3.31 7.08 12.61
CA VAL A 152 4.24 7.27 11.50
C VAL A 152 5.63 6.75 11.88
N LEU A 153 6.16 5.79 11.13
CA LEU A 153 7.50 5.26 11.28
C LEU A 153 8.48 5.94 10.32
N ALA A 154 8.03 6.22 9.09
CA ALA A 154 8.79 6.93 8.09
C ALA A 154 7.86 7.66 7.11
N TYR A 155 8.31 8.78 6.61
CA TYR A 155 7.60 9.59 5.62
C TYR A 155 8.60 10.26 4.68
N GLU A 156 8.28 10.26 3.40
CA GLU A 156 9.00 11.00 2.38
C GLU A 156 8.01 11.76 1.48
N ASP A 157 8.37 12.98 1.10
CA ASP A 157 7.62 13.82 0.17
C ASP A 157 8.62 14.48 -0.77
N GLY A 158 8.74 13.97 -1.99
CA GLY A 158 9.81 14.41 -2.89
C GLY A 158 9.69 13.84 -4.30
N ILE A 159 10.75 14.03 -5.05
CA ILE A 159 10.94 13.49 -6.40
C ILE A 159 11.74 12.21 -6.30
N ILE A 160 11.30 11.18 -7.02
CA ILE A 160 12.05 9.95 -7.26
C ILE A 160 12.51 9.92 -8.71
N GLU A 161 13.66 9.29 -8.96
CA GLU A 161 14.22 9.11 -10.31
C GLU A 161 13.91 7.70 -10.86
N THR A 162 13.79 6.73 -9.98
CA THR A 162 13.64 5.32 -10.33
C THR A 162 12.28 4.78 -9.85
N PRO A 163 11.55 4.00 -10.66
CA PRO A 163 11.88 3.48 -12.01
C PRO A 163 11.73 4.52 -13.13
N ARG A 164 11.15 5.65 -12.84
CA ARG A 164 11.03 6.84 -13.70
C ARG A 164 10.86 8.07 -12.82
N PRO A 165 11.23 9.26 -13.29
CA PRO A 165 10.99 10.49 -12.55
C PRO A 165 9.51 10.65 -12.19
N ALA A 166 9.23 10.93 -10.92
CA ALA A 166 7.89 11.18 -10.42
C ALA A 166 7.92 11.98 -9.12
N ARG A 167 6.87 12.77 -8.88
CA ARG A 167 6.62 13.42 -7.59
C ARG A 167 5.70 12.54 -6.76
N VAL A 168 6.17 12.10 -5.60
CA VAL A 168 5.46 11.14 -4.74
C VAL A 168 5.43 11.55 -3.29
N GLN A 169 4.44 11.05 -2.55
CA GLN A 169 4.50 10.90 -1.11
C GLN A 169 4.55 9.41 -0.74
N ARG A 170 5.28 9.12 0.33
CA ARG A 170 5.53 7.78 0.84
C ARG A 170 5.32 7.76 2.35
N LEU A 171 4.61 6.77 2.83
CA LEU A 171 4.35 6.57 4.25
C LEU A 171 4.59 5.12 4.62
N CYS A 172 5.36 4.91 5.70
CA CYS A 172 5.33 3.69 6.48
C CYS A 172 4.72 4.04 7.84
N ALA A 173 3.58 3.44 8.16
CA ALA A 173 2.91 3.69 9.42
C ALA A 173 2.50 2.38 10.09
N ALA A 174 2.36 2.41 11.40
CA ALA A 174 2.04 1.26 12.21
C ALA A 174 0.71 1.42 12.95
N GLY A 175 0.06 0.31 13.23
CA GLY A 175 -1.11 0.25 14.08
C GLY A 175 -0.79 0.64 15.54
N ARG A 176 -1.82 0.87 16.32
CA ARG A 176 -1.74 1.46 17.68
C ARG A 176 -0.90 0.65 18.70
N GLU A 177 -0.76 -0.67 18.51
CA GLU A 177 -0.04 -1.56 19.42
C GLU A 177 1.45 -1.74 19.06
N VAL A 178 1.90 -1.23 17.94
CA VAL A 178 3.33 -1.24 17.61
C VAL A 178 4.04 -0.21 18.48
N ASP A 179 5.13 -0.62 19.13
CA ASP A 179 6.04 0.30 19.80
C ASP A 179 7.06 0.86 18.79
N PRO A 180 7.00 2.16 18.43
CA PRO A 180 7.94 2.74 17.50
C PRO A 180 9.40 2.67 17.98
N GLY A 181 9.62 2.68 19.32
CA GLY A 181 10.96 2.56 19.91
C GLY A 181 11.61 1.20 19.70
N ALA A 182 10.83 0.17 19.36
CA ALA A 182 11.32 -1.17 19.05
C ALA A 182 11.54 -1.40 17.54
N VAL A 183 11.22 -0.42 16.69
CA VAL A 183 11.34 -0.52 15.23
C VAL A 183 12.75 -0.11 14.79
N ARG A 184 13.43 -1.00 14.06
CA ARG A 184 14.73 -0.67 13.44
C ARG A 184 14.50 -0.05 12.07
N LEU A 185 15.16 1.06 11.78
CA LEU A 185 15.03 1.82 10.52
C LEU A 185 16.18 1.56 9.52
N ASP A 186 17.21 0.87 9.96
CA ASP A 186 18.46 0.56 9.25
C ASP A 186 18.46 -0.85 8.62
N MET A 187 17.29 -1.26 8.12
CA MET A 187 17.09 -2.58 7.50
C MET A 187 17.46 -2.58 6.03
#